data_83bc1170790f22e2c927a4608e6568f2
#
_entry.id   83bc1170790f22e2c927a4608e6568f2
#
_cell.length_a   1.000
_cell.length_b   1.000
_cell.length_c   1.000
_cell.angle_alpha   90.00
_cell.angle_beta   90.00
_cell.angle_gamma   90.00
#
_symmetry.space_group_name_H-M   'P 1'
#
loop_
_entity.id
_entity.type
_entity.pdbx_description
1 polymer ?
#
loop_
_entity_poly.entity_id
_entity_poly.type
_entity_poly.pdbx_seq_one_letter_code
_entity_poly.pdbx_strand_id
1 'polypeptide(L)'
;EKVRKPLSGRSVFEILNLLFKNTEIVYTVMNDQIILNKKEAIIQMQQKLDGKVKGIVTDHKGEPIACVNVVEKGTRNGTITDMDGSFVLELPEEATLVFSYIGYRSREIEYEGQLSLNVQLEDDAQILDEVVVTALGIEKKESSLPYATQLITGGELVRAKDFNFMSTLSGKMAGLQINRTSAGLGSSSRVIIRGSRSASGNNQPLYVIDGVPILSISSEQALTTIGGTADAGNRDAGDGISNLNPDDIESLSVLKGASASALYGGQAANGVILIKTKKGKAGVRNIHFSSSLTVDQAISLPKFQNEFGRMEGAETCWGDWASLPVYDPVGDFFQTGITAINSLIFTAGNSHVQNYFSYANTTARGIAVSYTHLRAHETPEHL
;
A
#
# COMPACT_ATOMS: atom_id res chain seq x y z
N GLU A 1 72.58 -20.70 17.64
CA GLU A 1 73.52 -19.97 16.80
C GLU A 1 74.15 -18.85 17.58
N LYS A 2 75.49 -18.81 17.72
CA LYS A 2 76.14 -17.73 18.46
C LYS A 2 76.19 -16.48 17.59
N VAL A 3 75.56 -15.40 18.05
CA VAL A 3 75.61 -14.09 17.43
C VAL A 3 77.05 -13.56 17.46
N ARG A 4 77.75 -13.49 16.32
CA ARG A 4 79.16 -13.08 16.19
C ARG A 4 79.33 -11.60 15.82
N LYS A 5 78.26 -10.76 15.87
CA LYS A 5 78.36 -9.34 15.53
C LYS A 5 78.18 -8.50 16.79
N PRO A 6 78.96 -7.37 16.97
CA PRO A 6 78.81 -6.47 18.08
C PRO A 6 77.43 -5.80 18.04
N LEU A 7 76.69 -5.91 19.14
CA LEU A 7 75.32 -5.42 19.28
C LEU A 7 75.23 -4.07 20.03
N SER A 8 76.36 -3.53 20.45
CA SER A 8 76.45 -2.27 21.18
C SER A 8 76.04 -1.06 20.31
N GLY A 9 75.15 -0.21 20.79
CA GLY A 9 74.67 1.03 20.16
C GLY A 9 73.51 0.87 19.13
N ARG A 10 72.88 -0.31 19.06
CA ARG A 10 71.71 -0.55 18.19
C ARG A 10 70.41 -0.59 18.98
N SER A 11 69.33 -0.18 18.34
CA SER A 11 68.00 -0.31 18.94
C SER A 11 67.55 -1.78 19.09
N VAL A 12 66.70 -2.05 20.07
CA VAL A 12 66.16 -3.40 20.31
C VAL A 12 65.56 -4.01 19.02
N PHE A 13 64.88 -3.21 18.21
CA PHE A 13 64.27 -3.61 16.94
C PHE A 13 65.31 -4.00 15.89
N GLU A 14 66.44 -3.29 15.80
CA GLU A 14 67.52 -3.66 14.88
C GLU A 14 68.21 -4.95 15.31
N ILE A 15 68.34 -5.20 16.59
CA ILE A 15 68.90 -6.41 17.13
C ILE A 15 67.97 -7.61 16.85
N LEU A 16 66.66 -7.44 17.07
CA LEU A 16 65.67 -8.50 16.79
C LEU A 16 65.58 -8.80 15.29
N ASN A 17 65.63 -7.79 14.45
CA ASN A 17 65.67 -7.98 12.98
C ASN A 17 66.93 -8.73 12.51
N LEU A 18 68.08 -8.46 13.11
CA LEU A 18 69.32 -9.15 12.81
C LEU A 18 69.34 -10.63 13.28
N LEU A 19 68.76 -10.87 14.44
CA LEU A 19 68.63 -12.21 15.04
C LEU A 19 67.70 -13.12 14.27
N PHE A 20 66.58 -12.61 13.81
CA PHE A 20 65.52 -13.41 13.20
C PHE A 20 65.44 -13.33 11.68
N LYS A 21 66.32 -12.57 11.02
CA LYS A 21 66.32 -12.33 9.55
C LYS A 21 66.34 -13.58 8.70
N ASN A 22 66.90 -14.70 9.16
CA ASN A 22 66.98 -15.97 8.45
C ASN A 22 66.41 -17.14 9.25
N THR A 23 65.44 -16.87 10.14
CA THR A 23 64.75 -17.88 10.92
C THR A 23 63.26 -17.86 10.60
N GLU A 24 62.60 -18.97 10.86
CA GLU A 24 61.14 -19.09 10.72
C GLU A 24 60.35 -18.45 11.86
N ILE A 25 60.97 -17.48 12.58
CA ILE A 25 60.40 -16.83 13.73
C ILE A 25 60.12 -15.38 13.38
N VAL A 26 58.85 -14.96 13.61
CA VAL A 26 58.37 -13.57 13.56
C VAL A 26 58.15 -13.08 14.95
N TYR A 27 58.55 -11.83 15.24
CA TYR A 27 58.30 -11.22 16.53
C TYR A 27 57.31 -10.09 16.44
N THR A 28 56.48 -9.95 17.47
CA THR A 28 55.54 -8.82 17.67
C THR A 28 55.80 -8.23 19.04
N VAL A 29 55.79 -6.89 19.14
CA VAL A 29 55.93 -6.18 20.40
C VAL A 29 54.55 -5.64 20.80
N MET A 30 54.08 -6.12 21.95
CA MET A 30 52.82 -5.62 22.56
C MET A 30 53.06 -5.36 24.03
N ASN A 31 52.69 -4.16 24.52
CA ASN A 31 52.78 -3.78 25.93
C ASN A 31 54.13 -4.10 26.59
N ASP A 32 55.24 -3.64 25.98
CA ASP A 32 56.61 -3.89 26.40
C ASP A 32 57.08 -5.37 26.46
N GLN A 33 56.31 -6.27 25.91
CA GLN A 33 56.68 -7.68 25.76
C GLN A 33 56.94 -8.02 24.31
N ILE A 34 57.99 -8.86 24.10
CA ILE A 34 58.34 -9.39 22.78
C ILE A 34 57.77 -10.79 22.69
N ILE A 35 56.79 -10.97 21.82
CA ILE A 35 56.13 -12.28 21.55
C ILE A 35 56.80 -12.87 20.29
N LEU A 36 57.34 -14.08 20.41
CA LEU A 36 57.95 -14.80 19.32
C LEU A 36 56.96 -15.89 18.80
N ASN A 37 56.63 -15.85 17.51
CA ASN A 37 55.76 -16.84 16.87
C ASN A 37 56.48 -17.50 15.71
N LYS A 38 56.19 -18.78 15.42
CA LYS A 38 56.63 -19.43 14.18
C LYS A 38 55.83 -18.85 13.01
N LYS A 39 56.50 -18.64 11.88
CA LYS A 39 55.90 -18.14 10.65
C LYS A 39 54.74 -19.01 10.14
N GLU A 40 54.84 -20.33 10.31
CA GLU A 40 53.75 -21.28 10.03
C GLU A 40 52.50 -21.09 10.89
N ALA A 41 52.67 -20.71 12.17
CA ALA A 41 51.54 -20.48 13.06
C ALA A 41 50.75 -19.21 12.70
N ILE A 42 51.42 -18.19 12.16
CA ILE A 42 50.78 -16.97 11.68
C ILE A 42 50.04 -17.25 10.37
N ILE A 43 50.60 -18.07 9.46
CA ILE A 43 49.96 -18.50 8.21
C ILE A 43 48.74 -19.38 8.53
N GLN A 44 48.80 -20.27 9.52
CA GLN A 44 47.65 -21.06 9.95
C GLN A 44 46.58 -20.23 10.70
N MET A 45 46.97 -19.17 11.40
CA MET A 45 46.00 -18.21 11.96
C MET A 45 45.36 -17.33 10.87
N GLN A 46 46.07 -16.96 9.83
CA GLN A 46 45.51 -16.26 8.66
C GLN A 46 44.61 -17.18 7.82
N GLN A 47 44.97 -18.43 7.63
CA GLN A 47 44.11 -19.42 6.94
C GLN A 47 42.83 -19.78 7.73
N LYS A 48 42.80 -19.58 9.05
CA LYS A 48 41.60 -19.78 9.88
C LYS A 48 40.67 -18.56 9.88
N LEU A 49 41.07 -17.44 9.27
CA LEU A 49 40.30 -16.26 8.93
C LEU A 49 39.73 -16.31 7.51
N ASP A 50 40.10 -17.32 6.72
CA ASP A 50 39.60 -17.54 5.38
C ASP A 50 38.14 -17.99 5.46
N GLY A 51 37.27 -17.14 4.99
CA GLY A 51 35.82 -17.32 4.97
C GLY A 51 35.01 -16.16 5.60
N LYS A 52 35.67 -15.19 6.24
CA LYS A 52 34.97 -14.00 6.79
C LYS A 52 35.36 -12.73 6.06
N VAL A 53 34.41 -12.18 5.33
CA VAL A 53 34.54 -10.83 4.77
C VAL A 53 34.10 -9.81 5.80
N LYS A 54 34.86 -8.74 5.94
CA LYS A 54 34.51 -7.54 6.71
C LYS A 54 34.35 -6.38 5.75
N GLY A 55 33.45 -5.47 6.06
CA GLY A 55 33.30 -4.27 5.24
C GLY A 55 32.55 -3.17 5.92
N ILE A 56 32.51 -2.00 5.27
CA ILE A 56 31.76 -0.85 5.70
C ILE A 56 30.86 -0.44 4.55
N VAL A 57 29.60 -0.19 4.86
CA VAL A 57 28.61 0.35 3.91
C VAL A 57 28.42 1.83 4.20
N THR A 58 28.61 2.65 3.16
CA THR A 58 28.47 4.11 3.25
C THR A 58 27.48 4.64 2.24
N ASP A 59 26.97 5.84 2.45
CA ASP A 59 26.17 6.59 1.48
C ASP A 59 27.06 7.32 0.44
N HIS A 60 26.43 8.08 -0.46
CA HIS A 60 27.13 8.86 -1.48
C HIS A 60 28.02 9.99 -0.90
N LYS A 61 27.85 10.37 0.38
CA LYS A 61 28.65 11.37 1.09
C LYS A 61 29.78 10.75 1.89
N GLY A 62 29.83 9.41 1.97
CA GLY A 62 30.79 8.67 2.77
C GLY A 62 30.37 8.49 4.23
N GLU A 63 29.12 8.78 4.59
CA GLU A 63 28.59 8.52 5.93
C GLU A 63 28.21 7.03 6.07
N PRO A 64 28.51 6.37 7.21
CA PRO A 64 28.19 4.96 7.40
C PRO A 64 26.69 4.75 7.55
N ILE A 65 26.16 3.71 6.93
CA ILE A 65 24.74 3.35 6.98
C ILE A 65 24.54 2.13 7.88
N ALA A 66 23.80 2.30 8.95
CA ALA A 66 23.40 1.22 9.85
C ALA A 66 22.20 0.43 9.31
N CYS A 67 22.07 -0.84 9.75
CA CYS A 67 20.95 -1.70 9.41
C CYS A 67 20.79 -2.02 7.92
N VAL A 68 21.84 -1.91 7.12
CA VAL A 68 21.84 -2.40 5.72
C VAL A 68 21.78 -3.91 5.73
N ASN A 69 20.89 -4.48 4.96
CA ASN A 69 20.79 -5.91 4.80
C ASN A 69 21.83 -6.39 3.78
N VAL A 70 22.70 -7.29 4.20
CA VAL A 70 23.78 -7.88 3.40
C VAL A 70 23.53 -9.38 3.29
N VAL A 71 23.15 -9.86 2.12
CA VAL A 71 22.73 -11.25 1.90
C VAL A 71 23.50 -11.85 0.73
N GLU A 72 23.92 -13.11 0.86
CA GLU A 72 24.45 -13.91 -0.23
C GLU A 72 23.32 -14.31 -1.18
N LYS A 73 23.48 -13.96 -2.46
CA LYS A 73 22.47 -14.18 -3.51
C LYS A 73 22.11 -15.67 -3.64
N GLY A 74 20.82 -15.98 -3.53
CA GLY A 74 20.33 -17.35 -3.69
C GLY A 74 20.40 -18.21 -2.42
N THR A 75 20.90 -17.68 -1.32
CA THR A 75 20.97 -18.38 -0.03
C THR A 75 20.20 -17.63 1.07
N ARG A 76 20.17 -18.20 2.28
CA ARG A 76 19.66 -17.51 3.48
C ARG A 76 20.80 -16.97 4.35
N ASN A 77 22.03 -17.03 3.86
CA ASN A 77 23.19 -16.54 4.56
C ASN A 77 23.24 -15.02 4.44
N GLY A 78 23.22 -14.31 5.56
CA GLY A 78 23.22 -12.84 5.54
C GLY A 78 23.45 -12.25 6.93
N THR A 79 23.72 -10.95 6.95
CA THR A 79 23.92 -10.14 8.14
C THR A 79 23.36 -8.73 7.92
N ILE A 80 23.35 -7.93 8.97
CA ILE A 80 22.99 -6.51 8.90
C ILE A 80 24.17 -5.67 9.39
N THR A 81 24.34 -4.46 8.84
CA THR A 81 25.38 -3.54 9.30
C THR A 81 25.04 -2.98 10.67
N ASP A 82 26.07 -2.77 11.49
CA ASP A 82 25.97 -2.11 12.80
C ASP A 82 25.87 -0.58 12.69
N MET A 83 25.96 0.12 13.85
CA MET A 83 25.85 1.58 13.91
C MET A 83 26.97 2.32 13.15
N ASP A 84 28.12 1.70 13.00
CA ASP A 84 29.27 2.24 12.28
C ASP A 84 29.28 1.79 10.81
N GLY A 85 28.15 1.21 10.33
CA GLY A 85 28.00 0.71 8.96
C GLY A 85 28.84 -0.54 8.69
N SER A 86 29.45 -1.15 9.70
CA SER A 86 30.33 -2.31 9.51
C SER A 86 29.54 -3.61 9.51
N PHE A 87 30.01 -4.58 8.72
CA PHE A 87 29.45 -5.92 8.68
C PHE A 87 30.54 -6.99 8.66
N VAL A 88 30.18 -8.18 9.12
CA VAL A 88 31.01 -9.39 9.04
C VAL A 88 30.14 -10.54 8.57
N LEU A 89 30.54 -11.22 7.51
CA LEU A 89 29.80 -12.35 6.95
C LEU A 89 30.76 -13.47 6.55
N GLU A 90 30.39 -14.71 6.82
CA GLU A 90 31.13 -15.90 6.35
C GLU A 90 30.64 -16.26 4.95
N LEU A 91 31.56 -16.33 3.98
CA LEU A 91 31.24 -16.57 2.58
C LEU A 91 32.14 -17.66 2.00
N PRO A 92 31.65 -18.42 0.99
CA PRO A 92 32.50 -19.26 0.15
C PRO A 92 33.41 -18.39 -0.74
N GLU A 93 34.45 -18.99 -1.32
CA GLU A 93 35.44 -18.27 -2.15
C GLU A 93 34.84 -17.51 -3.35
N GLU A 94 33.72 -17.98 -3.87
CA GLU A 94 32.96 -17.30 -4.93
C GLU A 94 31.51 -17.10 -4.45
N ALA A 95 31.12 -15.87 -4.22
CA ALA A 95 29.78 -15.51 -3.81
C ALA A 95 29.36 -14.15 -4.38
N THR A 96 28.08 -13.94 -4.62
CA THR A 96 27.53 -12.61 -4.93
C THR A 96 26.78 -12.07 -3.73
N LEU A 97 27.19 -10.92 -3.25
CA LEU A 97 26.54 -10.21 -2.16
C LEU A 97 25.54 -9.21 -2.69
N VAL A 98 24.37 -9.18 -2.08
CA VAL A 98 23.31 -8.20 -2.35
C VAL A 98 23.18 -7.30 -1.13
N PHE A 99 23.44 -6.01 -1.33
CA PHE A 99 23.27 -4.97 -0.33
C PHE A 99 21.94 -4.28 -0.59
N SER A 100 21.06 -4.24 0.41
CA SER A 100 19.75 -3.59 0.29
C SER A 100 19.41 -2.81 1.54
N TYR A 101 18.91 -1.58 1.36
CA TYR A 101 18.44 -0.73 2.44
C TYR A 101 17.29 0.16 1.94
N ILE A 102 16.35 0.50 2.83
CA ILE A 102 15.22 1.38 2.47
C ILE A 102 15.77 2.76 2.13
N GLY A 103 15.43 3.26 0.94
CA GLY A 103 15.92 4.55 0.47
C GLY A 103 17.14 4.51 -0.42
N TYR A 104 17.70 3.32 -0.65
CA TYR A 104 18.90 3.12 -1.46
C TYR A 104 18.69 2.07 -2.53
N ARG A 105 19.37 2.26 -3.66
CA ARG A 105 19.37 1.27 -4.75
C ARG A 105 20.11 0.01 -4.31
N SER A 106 19.48 -1.15 -4.45
CA SER A 106 20.14 -2.43 -4.17
C SER A 106 21.34 -2.62 -5.08
N ARG A 107 22.49 -3.00 -4.50
CA ARG A 107 23.73 -3.21 -5.20
C ARG A 107 24.19 -4.65 -5.06
N GLU A 108 24.54 -5.27 -6.17
CA GLU A 108 25.13 -6.61 -6.22
C GLU A 108 26.64 -6.49 -6.44
N ILE A 109 27.42 -7.21 -5.67
CA ILE A 109 28.90 -7.22 -5.75
C ILE A 109 29.38 -8.66 -5.72
N GLU A 110 30.22 -9.02 -6.68
CA GLU A 110 30.87 -10.31 -6.73
C GLU A 110 32.03 -10.32 -5.72
N TYR A 111 32.04 -11.35 -4.88
CA TYR A 111 33.08 -11.58 -3.89
C TYR A 111 34.11 -12.57 -4.47
N GLU A 112 35.34 -12.11 -4.60
CA GLU A 112 36.47 -12.86 -5.17
C GLU A 112 37.55 -13.18 -4.12
N GLY A 113 37.13 -13.43 -2.84
CA GLY A 113 38.09 -13.76 -1.77
C GLY A 113 38.76 -12.55 -1.08
N GLN A 114 38.20 -11.35 -1.23
CA GLN A 114 38.72 -10.12 -0.62
C GLN A 114 38.45 -10.10 0.88
N LEU A 115 39.46 -9.75 1.71
CA LEU A 115 39.32 -9.68 3.17
C LEU A 115 38.51 -8.45 3.65
N SER A 116 38.43 -7.41 2.84
CA SER A 116 37.70 -6.19 3.16
C SER A 116 36.93 -5.69 1.94
N LEU A 117 35.64 -5.39 2.12
CA LEU A 117 34.75 -4.92 1.07
C LEU A 117 34.03 -3.65 1.51
N ASN A 118 34.48 -2.51 0.98
CA ASN A 118 33.80 -1.23 1.23
C ASN A 118 32.79 -0.97 0.10
N VAL A 119 31.54 -0.72 0.49
CA VAL A 119 30.42 -0.58 -0.44
C VAL A 119 29.78 0.78 -0.24
N GLN A 120 29.65 1.53 -1.32
CA GLN A 120 28.89 2.76 -1.34
C GLN A 120 27.53 2.50 -1.99
N LEU A 121 26.44 2.82 -1.28
CA LEU A 121 25.10 2.76 -1.81
C LEU A 121 24.72 4.11 -2.41
N GLU A 122 24.03 4.05 -3.53
CA GLU A 122 23.44 5.22 -4.17
C GLU A 122 22.02 5.40 -3.65
N ASP A 123 21.63 6.63 -3.38
CA ASP A 123 20.26 6.96 -3.02
C ASP A 123 19.33 6.48 -4.14
N ASP A 124 18.31 5.73 -3.80
CA ASP A 124 17.28 5.40 -4.76
C ASP A 124 16.33 6.60 -4.87
N ALA A 125 16.70 7.57 -5.70
CA ALA A 125 15.86 8.72 -6.02
C ALA A 125 14.50 8.32 -6.65
N GLN A 126 14.27 7.02 -6.91
CA GLN A 126 12.96 6.52 -7.33
C GLN A 126 12.02 6.23 -6.16
N ILE A 127 12.50 6.29 -4.90
CA ILE A 127 11.62 6.19 -3.77
C ILE A 127 10.96 7.54 -3.54
N LEU A 128 9.70 7.60 -3.92
CA LEU A 128 8.72 8.64 -3.59
C LEU A 128 8.66 9.91 -4.44
N ASP A 129 9.04 9.86 -5.69
CA ASP A 129 8.35 10.72 -6.64
C ASP A 129 6.94 10.13 -6.84
N GLU A 130 6.02 10.50 -5.97
CA GLU A 130 4.62 10.12 -6.08
C GLU A 130 4.12 10.64 -7.43
N VAL A 131 3.96 9.70 -8.36
CA VAL A 131 3.50 10.02 -9.72
C VAL A 131 1.99 10.17 -9.67
N VAL A 132 1.53 11.36 -9.92
CA VAL A 132 0.10 11.66 -9.97
C VAL A 132 -0.37 11.63 -11.43
N VAL A 133 -1.44 10.92 -11.67
CA VAL A 133 -2.11 11.00 -12.98
C VAL A 133 -2.79 12.36 -13.10
N THR A 134 -2.38 13.12 -14.12
CA THR A 134 -2.98 14.41 -14.46
C THR A 134 -4.07 14.25 -15.53
N ALA A 135 -4.56 15.35 -16.05
CA ALA A 135 -5.51 15.35 -17.16
C ALA A 135 -5.03 14.49 -18.33
N LEU A 136 -5.96 13.80 -18.97
CA LEU A 136 -5.72 12.93 -20.13
C LEU A 136 -4.84 11.71 -19.84
N GLY A 137 -4.74 11.27 -18.58
CA GLY A 137 -3.95 10.09 -18.23
C GLY A 137 -2.43 10.30 -18.24
N ILE A 138 -1.96 11.56 -18.36
CA ILE A 138 -0.53 11.87 -18.36
C ILE A 138 0.01 11.75 -16.92
N GLU A 139 1.06 10.97 -16.74
CA GLU A 139 1.75 10.83 -15.46
C GLU A 139 2.74 11.97 -15.26
N LYS A 140 2.64 12.67 -14.13
CA LYS A 140 3.59 13.72 -13.71
C LYS A 140 3.99 13.53 -12.26
N LYS A 141 5.20 13.95 -11.92
CA LYS A 141 5.64 14.00 -10.53
C LYS A 141 4.80 15.00 -9.75
N GLU A 142 4.34 14.65 -8.56
CA GLU A 142 3.53 15.54 -7.72
C GLU A 142 4.22 16.88 -7.48
N SER A 143 5.53 16.86 -7.25
CA SER A 143 6.37 18.06 -7.09
C SER A 143 6.37 19.02 -8.30
N SER A 144 6.01 18.53 -9.48
CA SER A 144 5.96 19.35 -10.72
C SER A 144 4.59 19.96 -10.97
N LEU A 145 3.58 19.68 -10.14
CA LEU A 145 2.23 20.17 -10.33
C LEU A 145 2.04 21.54 -9.69
N PRO A 146 1.49 22.53 -10.41
CA PRO A 146 1.24 23.88 -9.88
C PRO A 146 -0.01 23.94 -8.99
N TYR A 147 -0.60 22.81 -8.64
CA TYR A 147 -1.82 22.71 -7.84
C TYR A 147 -1.76 21.54 -6.86
N ALA A 148 -2.45 21.68 -5.73
CA ALA A 148 -2.50 20.62 -4.73
C ALA A 148 -3.36 19.45 -5.20
N THR A 149 -2.74 18.29 -5.28
CA THR A 149 -3.38 17.00 -5.49
C THR A 149 -3.30 16.18 -4.21
N GLN A 150 -4.16 15.21 -4.09
CA GLN A 150 -4.08 14.21 -3.04
C GLN A 150 -4.30 12.86 -3.68
N LEU A 151 -3.32 11.98 -3.54
CA LEU A 151 -3.33 10.63 -4.09
C LEU A 151 -3.71 9.62 -3.00
N ILE A 152 -4.48 8.62 -3.37
CA ILE A 152 -4.71 7.40 -2.57
C ILE A 152 -4.36 6.21 -3.45
N THR A 153 -3.58 5.32 -2.92
CA THR A 153 -3.21 4.07 -3.60
C THR A 153 -4.35 3.05 -3.54
N GLY A 154 -4.45 2.18 -4.53
CA GLY A 154 -5.44 1.10 -4.54
C GLY A 154 -5.36 0.19 -3.31
N GLY A 155 -4.15 -0.02 -2.78
CA GLY A 155 -3.94 -0.80 -1.55
C GLY A 155 -4.64 -0.22 -0.32
N GLU A 156 -4.73 1.10 -0.21
CA GLU A 156 -5.46 1.77 0.88
C GLU A 156 -6.97 1.67 0.72
N LEU A 157 -7.47 1.64 -0.52
CA LEU A 157 -8.90 1.47 -0.82
C LEU A 157 -9.40 0.08 -0.42
N VAL A 158 -8.57 -0.94 -0.63
CA VAL A 158 -8.92 -2.35 -0.43
C VAL A 158 -8.87 -2.78 1.04
N ARG A 159 -8.19 -2.03 1.93
CA ARG A 159 -8.07 -2.38 3.35
C ARG A 159 -9.41 -2.49 4.10
N ALA A 160 -10.40 -1.68 3.70
CA ALA A 160 -11.74 -1.72 4.28
C ALA A 160 -12.75 -1.71 3.12
N LYS A 161 -13.00 -2.88 2.54
CA LYS A 161 -13.95 -3.00 1.42
C LYS A 161 -15.37 -2.73 1.90
N ASP A 162 -16.03 -1.85 1.19
CA ASP A 162 -17.45 -1.58 1.35
C ASP A 162 -18.17 -1.86 0.04
N PHE A 163 -19.46 -2.10 0.10
CA PHE A 163 -20.31 -2.26 -1.08
C PHE A 163 -20.17 -1.08 -2.04
N ASN A 164 -20.12 0.14 -1.54
CA ASN A 164 -19.80 1.34 -2.31
C ASN A 164 -18.39 1.83 -1.93
N PHE A 165 -17.41 1.66 -2.80
CA PHE A 165 -16.02 2.00 -2.51
C PHE A 165 -15.82 3.50 -2.24
N MET A 166 -16.71 4.38 -2.74
CA MET A 166 -16.63 5.81 -2.46
C MET A 166 -16.72 6.10 -0.95
N SER A 167 -17.46 5.29 -0.22
CA SER A 167 -17.56 5.44 1.23
C SER A 167 -16.25 5.17 1.96
N THR A 168 -15.37 4.34 1.39
CA THR A 168 -14.04 4.06 1.97
C THR A 168 -13.10 5.27 1.91
N LEU A 169 -13.41 6.26 1.08
CA LEU A 169 -12.65 7.52 0.96
C LEU A 169 -13.00 8.51 2.07
N SER A 170 -14.10 8.29 2.78
CA SER A 170 -14.52 9.17 3.87
C SER A 170 -13.44 9.22 4.96
N GLY A 171 -13.01 10.42 5.32
CA GLY A 171 -11.96 10.66 6.30
C GLY A 171 -10.51 10.44 5.78
N LYS A 172 -10.32 9.88 4.58
CA LYS A 172 -8.98 9.68 4.01
C LYS A 172 -8.49 10.85 3.17
N MET A 173 -9.41 11.68 2.68
CA MET A 173 -9.08 12.81 1.81
C MET A 173 -9.55 14.12 2.40
N ALA A 174 -8.65 15.10 2.51
CA ALA A 174 -8.95 16.41 3.04
C ALA A 174 -9.91 17.18 2.11
N GLY A 175 -10.99 17.76 2.69
CA GLY A 175 -11.98 18.55 1.96
C GLY A 175 -12.93 17.72 1.10
N LEU A 176 -12.98 16.41 1.26
CA LEU A 176 -13.95 15.51 0.66
C LEU A 176 -14.99 15.12 1.70
N GLN A 177 -16.25 15.41 1.43
CA GLN A 177 -17.38 15.01 2.23
C GLN A 177 -18.20 13.99 1.46
N ILE A 178 -18.44 12.83 2.07
CA ILE A 178 -19.19 11.72 1.47
C ILE A 178 -20.36 11.40 2.37
N ASN A 179 -21.57 11.56 1.86
CA ASN A 179 -22.80 11.23 2.53
C ASN A 179 -23.47 10.08 1.78
N ARG A 180 -23.76 9.00 2.48
CA ARG A 180 -24.57 7.90 1.94
C ARG A 180 -26.03 8.27 2.02
N THR A 181 -26.80 7.84 1.05
CA THR A 181 -28.27 7.90 1.17
C THR A 181 -28.77 6.78 2.08
N SER A 182 -29.91 6.97 2.70
CA SER A 182 -30.54 5.98 3.59
C SER A 182 -31.31 4.89 2.83
N ALA A 183 -31.19 4.84 1.52
CA ALA A 183 -31.98 3.92 0.68
C ALA A 183 -31.51 2.44 0.75
N GLY A 184 -30.47 2.14 1.54
CA GLY A 184 -30.00 0.77 1.78
C GLY A 184 -28.77 0.38 0.97
N LEU A 185 -28.59 -0.93 0.75
CA LEU A 185 -27.46 -1.48 -0.01
C LEU A 185 -27.55 -1.07 -1.48
N GLY A 186 -26.39 -0.67 -2.05
CA GLY A 186 -26.33 -0.23 -3.45
C GLY A 186 -26.84 1.16 -3.72
N SER A 187 -27.22 1.92 -2.67
CA SER A 187 -27.64 3.29 -2.82
C SER A 187 -26.51 4.22 -3.24
N SER A 188 -26.86 5.34 -3.88
CA SER A 188 -25.92 6.34 -4.32
C SER A 188 -25.21 7.02 -3.16
N SER A 189 -24.02 7.52 -3.40
CA SER A 189 -23.28 8.36 -2.48
C SER A 189 -23.17 9.79 -3.01
N ARG A 190 -23.46 10.76 -2.14
CA ARG A 190 -23.27 12.17 -2.46
C ARG A 190 -21.86 12.58 -2.06
N VAL A 191 -21.05 12.91 -3.06
CA VAL A 191 -19.68 13.36 -2.87
C VAL A 191 -19.61 14.87 -3.09
N ILE A 192 -19.02 15.59 -2.16
CA ILE A 192 -18.86 17.04 -2.23
C ILE A 192 -17.40 17.39 -1.94
N ILE A 193 -16.78 18.20 -2.80
CA ILE A 193 -15.41 18.69 -2.65
C ILE A 193 -15.42 20.16 -2.24
N ARG A 194 -14.87 20.48 -1.07
CA ARG A 194 -14.76 21.84 -0.52
C ARG A 194 -16.10 22.56 -0.32
N GLY A 195 -17.17 21.80 -0.04
CA GLY A 195 -18.51 22.33 0.25
C GLY A 195 -19.42 22.52 -0.98
N SER A 196 -20.69 22.75 -0.73
CA SER A 196 -21.69 22.97 -1.78
C SER A 196 -21.55 24.37 -2.38
N ARG A 197 -21.51 24.46 -3.71
CA ARG A 197 -21.37 25.72 -4.45
C ARG A 197 -22.72 26.26 -4.93
N SER A 198 -23.68 25.38 -5.19
CA SER A 198 -25.00 25.72 -5.68
C SER A 198 -26.05 25.21 -4.70
N ALA A 199 -27.08 26.04 -4.46
CA ALA A 199 -28.22 25.70 -3.65
C ALA A 199 -29.22 24.78 -4.38
N SER A 200 -29.32 24.90 -5.70
CA SER A 200 -30.30 24.18 -6.53
C SER A 200 -29.65 23.32 -7.63
N GLY A 201 -28.34 23.44 -7.87
CA GLY A 201 -27.64 22.70 -8.90
C GLY A 201 -26.89 21.49 -8.39
N ASN A 202 -26.34 20.71 -9.32
CA ASN A 202 -25.49 19.57 -9.01
C ASN A 202 -24.17 20.05 -8.38
N ASN A 203 -23.84 19.54 -7.21
CA ASN A 203 -22.59 19.81 -6.48
C ASN A 203 -21.62 18.63 -6.51
N GLN A 204 -21.92 17.57 -7.26
CA GLN A 204 -21.04 16.41 -7.36
C GLN A 204 -19.82 16.68 -8.25
N PRO A 205 -18.66 16.06 -7.96
CA PRO A 205 -17.50 16.17 -8.81
C PRO A 205 -17.68 15.40 -10.12
N LEU A 206 -16.87 15.74 -11.12
CA LEU A 206 -16.72 14.94 -12.32
C LEU A 206 -15.83 13.74 -12.02
N TYR A 207 -16.23 12.56 -12.46
CA TYR A 207 -15.40 11.36 -12.39
C TYR A 207 -14.72 11.12 -13.74
N VAL A 208 -13.45 10.78 -13.70
CA VAL A 208 -12.66 10.46 -14.89
C VAL A 208 -11.95 9.13 -14.65
N ILE A 209 -12.29 8.12 -15.44
CA ILE A 209 -11.66 6.79 -15.36
C ILE A 209 -10.75 6.64 -16.57
N ASP A 210 -9.46 6.43 -16.35
CA ASP A 210 -8.41 6.27 -17.38
C ASP A 210 -8.45 7.36 -18.48
N GLY A 211 -8.75 8.59 -18.06
CA GLY A 211 -8.84 9.74 -18.94
C GLY A 211 -10.23 9.98 -19.58
N VAL A 212 -11.17 9.06 -19.42
CA VAL A 212 -12.53 9.18 -19.93
C VAL A 212 -13.45 9.80 -18.88
N PRO A 213 -14.06 10.96 -19.12
CA PRO A 213 -15.01 11.56 -18.19
C PRO A 213 -16.33 10.78 -18.16
N ILE A 214 -16.78 10.46 -16.96
CA ILE A 214 -18.04 9.77 -16.71
C ILE A 214 -18.93 10.70 -15.90
N LEU A 215 -20.13 10.94 -16.42
CA LEU A 215 -21.17 11.65 -15.68
C LEU A 215 -21.75 10.70 -14.64
N SER A 216 -21.40 10.91 -13.38
CA SER A 216 -22.13 10.28 -12.28
C SER A 216 -23.42 11.06 -12.08
N ILE A 217 -24.42 10.66 -12.81
CA ILE A 217 -25.79 11.08 -12.52
C ILE A 217 -26.22 10.17 -11.38
N SER A 218 -26.24 10.69 -10.14
CA SER A 218 -27.14 10.12 -9.14
C SER A 218 -28.50 10.16 -9.81
N SER A 219 -29.12 9.01 -10.00
CA SER A 219 -30.41 8.96 -10.61
C SER A 219 -31.44 9.62 -9.69
N GLU A 220 -31.52 10.94 -9.71
CA GLU A 220 -32.81 11.57 -9.71
C GLU A 220 -33.46 11.03 -10.97
N GLN A 221 -33.94 9.78 -10.92
CA GLN A 221 -34.85 9.32 -11.94
C GLN A 221 -36.03 10.26 -11.84
N ALA A 222 -36.04 11.22 -12.74
CA ALA A 222 -37.12 12.16 -12.79
C ALA A 222 -38.40 11.35 -12.75
N LEU A 223 -39.25 11.63 -11.80
CA LEU A 223 -40.60 11.07 -11.64
C LEU A 223 -41.34 10.92 -12.98
N THR A 224 -40.96 11.74 -13.95
CA THR A 224 -41.50 11.84 -15.32
C THR A 224 -41.00 10.77 -16.25
N THR A 225 -39.81 10.14 -16.02
CA THR A 225 -39.22 9.20 -16.98
C THR A 225 -39.82 7.80 -16.87
N ILE A 226 -40.44 7.44 -15.73
CA ILE A 226 -41.04 6.12 -15.50
C ILE A 226 -42.59 6.16 -15.52
N GLY A 227 -43.19 7.28 -15.84
CA GLY A 227 -44.66 7.40 -15.85
C GLY A 227 -45.31 7.25 -14.46
N GLY A 228 -44.55 7.45 -13.41
CA GLY A 228 -45.00 7.39 -12.04
C GLY A 228 -45.73 8.68 -11.61
N THR A 229 -46.75 8.54 -10.81
CA THR A 229 -47.38 9.65 -10.10
C THR A 229 -46.45 10.19 -9.02
N ALA A 230 -46.69 11.39 -8.54
CA ALA A 230 -45.89 12.08 -7.51
C ALA A 230 -45.71 11.26 -6.20
N ASP A 231 -46.51 10.23 -6.00
CA ASP A 231 -46.48 9.34 -4.84
C ASP A 231 -45.57 8.11 -5.03
N ALA A 232 -44.93 7.95 -6.20
CA ALA A 232 -44.15 6.75 -6.52
C ALA A 232 -42.74 6.72 -5.88
N GLY A 233 -42.44 7.60 -4.95
CA GLY A 233 -41.20 7.63 -4.15
C GLY A 233 -39.92 7.62 -5.01
N ASN A 234 -39.05 8.54 -4.72
CA ASN A 234 -37.70 8.60 -5.38
C ASN A 234 -36.93 7.33 -5.03
N ARG A 235 -36.84 6.37 -5.96
CA ARG A 235 -36.01 5.17 -5.77
C ARG A 235 -34.58 5.50 -6.17
N ASP A 236 -33.68 5.37 -5.21
CA ASP A 236 -32.25 5.46 -5.46
C ASP A 236 -31.78 4.15 -6.11
N ALA A 237 -31.44 4.20 -7.40
CA ALA A 237 -30.94 3.03 -8.16
C ALA A 237 -29.42 2.90 -8.09
N GLY A 238 -28.75 3.70 -7.23
CA GLY A 238 -27.30 3.76 -7.13
C GLY A 238 -26.67 4.74 -8.13
N ASP A 239 -25.38 4.90 -8.03
CA ASP A 239 -24.57 5.72 -8.93
C ASP A 239 -23.70 4.82 -9.83
N GLY A 240 -23.40 5.29 -11.04
CA GLY A 240 -22.59 4.52 -12.00
C GLY A 240 -21.17 4.23 -11.48
N ILE A 241 -20.66 5.09 -10.60
CA ILE A 241 -19.31 4.93 -10.05
C ILE A 241 -19.24 3.82 -9.00
N SER A 242 -20.33 3.56 -8.29
CA SER A 242 -20.39 2.47 -7.30
C SER A 242 -20.23 1.10 -7.94
N ASN A 243 -20.39 0.99 -9.26
CA ASN A 243 -20.21 -0.26 -9.99
C ASN A 243 -18.73 -0.65 -10.19
N LEU A 244 -17.80 0.28 -9.97
CA LEU A 244 -16.38 -0.01 -10.12
C LEU A 244 -15.87 -0.89 -8.97
N ASN A 245 -15.13 -1.95 -9.33
CA ASN A 245 -14.50 -2.80 -8.32
C ASN A 245 -13.28 -2.10 -7.71
N PRO A 246 -13.20 -1.90 -6.39
CA PRO A 246 -12.05 -1.26 -5.75
C PRO A 246 -10.72 -2.02 -5.95
N ASP A 247 -10.78 -3.33 -6.17
CA ASP A 247 -9.59 -4.14 -6.44
C ASP A 247 -8.93 -3.82 -7.79
N ASP A 248 -9.68 -3.26 -8.75
CA ASP A 248 -9.17 -2.89 -10.07
C ASP A 248 -8.54 -1.48 -10.08
N ILE A 249 -8.68 -0.73 -9.00
CA ILE A 249 -8.13 0.62 -8.90
C ILE A 249 -6.63 0.55 -8.57
N GLU A 250 -5.79 1.16 -9.40
CA GLU A 250 -4.36 1.37 -9.13
C GLU A 250 -4.16 2.57 -8.21
N SER A 251 -4.81 3.68 -8.53
CA SER A 251 -4.72 4.91 -7.75
C SER A 251 -5.93 5.81 -8.01
N LEU A 252 -6.21 6.68 -7.03
CA LEU A 252 -7.24 7.68 -7.09
C LEU A 252 -6.65 9.03 -6.69
N SER A 253 -6.86 10.05 -7.53
CA SER A 253 -6.43 11.40 -7.22
C SER A 253 -7.57 12.40 -7.32
N VAL A 254 -7.56 13.43 -6.46
CA VAL A 254 -8.60 14.46 -6.42
C VAL A 254 -8.03 15.81 -6.80
N LEU A 255 -8.57 16.36 -7.88
CA LEU A 255 -8.31 17.73 -8.32
C LEU A 255 -9.35 18.68 -7.71
N LYS A 256 -8.88 19.69 -6.99
CA LYS A 256 -9.73 20.59 -6.21
C LYS A 256 -9.72 22.00 -6.82
N GLY A 257 -10.90 22.60 -6.99
CA GLY A 257 -11.02 24.01 -7.36
C GLY A 257 -10.73 24.33 -8.83
N ALA A 258 -10.11 25.48 -9.09
CA ALA A 258 -9.92 26.04 -10.43
C ALA A 258 -9.05 25.15 -11.35
N SER A 259 -8.14 24.39 -10.80
CA SER A 259 -7.30 23.46 -11.56
C SER A 259 -8.12 22.37 -12.27
N ALA A 260 -9.16 21.89 -11.61
CA ALA A 260 -10.08 20.92 -12.20
C ALA A 260 -10.81 21.51 -13.42
N SER A 261 -11.33 22.73 -13.28
CA SER A 261 -12.04 23.43 -14.36
C SER A 261 -11.11 23.83 -15.51
N ALA A 262 -9.86 24.14 -15.22
CA ALA A 262 -8.86 24.45 -16.27
C ALA A 262 -8.54 23.24 -17.15
N LEU A 263 -8.59 22.03 -16.59
CA LEU A 263 -8.25 20.78 -17.29
C LEU A 263 -9.46 20.12 -17.97
N TYR A 264 -10.64 20.18 -17.33
CA TYR A 264 -11.85 19.47 -17.78
C TYR A 264 -13.04 20.39 -18.06
N GLY A 265 -12.82 21.72 -18.08
CA GLY A 265 -13.84 22.69 -18.41
C GLY A 265 -14.89 22.88 -17.31
N GLY A 266 -16.04 23.47 -17.69
CA GLY A 266 -17.11 23.85 -16.77
C GLY A 266 -17.77 22.68 -16.02
N GLN A 267 -17.75 21.48 -16.59
CA GLN A 267 -18.28 20.27 -15.95
C GLN A 267 -17.49 19.88 -14.70
N ALA A 268 -16.23 20.31 -14.61
CA ALA A 268 -15.36 20.07 -13.48
C ALA A 268 -15.37 21.20 -12.43
N ALA A 269 -16.34 22.10 -12.50
CA ALA A 269 -16.43 23.24 -11.57
C ALA A 269 -16.47 22.79 -10.08
N ASN A 270 -17.06 21.66 -9.78
CA ASN A 270 -17.13 21.09 -8.43
C ASN A 270 -15.92 20.22 -8.05
N GLY A 271 -14.89 20.15 -8.90
CA GLY A 271 -13.73 19.30 -8.77
C GLY A 271 -13.81 18.05 -9.63
N VAL A 272 -12.69 17.31 -9.68
CA VAL A 272 -12.56 16.05 -10.46
C VAL A 272 -11.97 14.98 -9.58
N ILE A 273 -12.48 13.78 -9.69
CA ILE A 273 -11.91 12.56 -9.12
C ILE A 273 -11.37 11.74 -10.29
N LEU A 274 -10.05 11.64 -10.34
CA LEU A 274 -9.34 10.83 -11.33
C LEU A 274 -9.12 9.43 -10.77
N ILE A 275 -9.54 8.43 -11.53
CA ILE A 275 -9.39 7.01 -11.18
C ILE A 275 -8.53 6.38 -12.26
N LYS A 276 -7.41 5.79 -11.84
CA LYS A 276 -6.55 4.98 -12.69
C LYS A 276 -6.78 3.51 -12.36
N THR A 277 -7.08 2.72 -13.39
CA THR A 277 -7.24 1.28 -13.23
C THR A 277 -5.92 0.54 -13.38
N LYS A 278 -5.85 -0.66 -12.80
CA LYS A 278 -4.70 -1.55 -12.92
C LYS A 278 -4.61 -2.09 -14.33
N LYS A 279 -3.39 -2.19 -14.85
CA LYS A 279 -3.08 -2.75 -16.17
C LYS A 279 -2.14 -3.94 -16.06
N GLY A 280 -2.08 -4.75 -17.10
CA GLY A 280 -1.07 -5.80 -17.23
C GLY A 280 0.34 -5.22 -17.17
N LYS A 281 1.30 -5.98 -16.64
CA LYS A 281 2.72 -5.57 -16.57
C LYS A 281 3.59 -6.63 -17.24
N ALA A 282 4.58 -6.18 -18.01
CA ALA A 282 5.55 -7.06 -18.65
C ALA A 282 6.36 -7.84 -17.59
N GLY A 283 6.60 -9.13 -17.84
CA GLY A 283 7.39 -9.98 -16.96
C GLY A 283 6.66 -10.47 -15.70
N VAL A 284 5.41 -10.05 -15.49
CA VAL A 284 4.62 -10.43 -14.31
C VAL A 284 3.62 -11.50 -14.68
N ARG A 285 3.52 -12.56 -13.85
CA ARG A 285 2.44 -13.55 -13.86
C ARG A 285 1.93 -13.67 -12.43
N ASN A 286 0.73 -13.19 -12.18
CA ASN A 286 0.16 -13.19 -10.84
C ASN A 286 -1.33 -13.53 -10.88
N ILE A 287 -1.77 -14.30 -9.89
CA ILE A 287 -3.17 -14.56 -9.60
C ILE A 287 -3.43 -14.02 -8.21
N HIS A 288 -4.34 -13.08 -8.09
CA HIS A 288 -4.72 -12.51 -6.82
C HIS A 288 -6.19 -12.82 -6.55
N PHE A 289 -6.44 -13.51 -5.44
CA PHE A 289 -7.79 -13.76 -4.93
C PHE A 289 -7.99 -12.95 -3.66
N SER A 290 -9.11 -12.26 -3.57
CA SER A 290 -9.49 -11.45 -2.42
C SER A 290 -10.93 -11.74 -2.05
N SER A 291 -11.18 -11.98 -0.77
CA SER A 291 -12.51 -12.22 -0.22
C SER A 291 -12.71 -11.36 1.03
N SER A 292 -13.84 -10.70 1.12
CA SER A 292 -14.25 -9.90 2.28
C SER A 292 -15.66 -10.29 2.69
N LEU A 293 -15.85 -10.55 3.97
CA LEU A 293 -17.14 -10.86 4.56
C LEU A 293 -17.45 -9.81 5.65
N THR A 294 -18.57 -9.13 5.50
CA THR A 294 -19.06 -8.17 6.48
C THR A 294 -20.38 -8.64 7.04
N VAL A 295 -20.52 -8.55 8.35
CA VAL A 295 -21.75 -8.91 9.07
C VAL A 295 -22.26 -7.67 9.77
N ASP A 296 -23.49 -7.27 9.45
CA ASP A 296 -24.16 -6.09 9.99
C ASP A 296 -25.31 -6.49 10.89
N GLN A 297 -25.40 -5.89 12.06
CA GLN A 297 -26.47 -6.13 12.99
C GLN A 297 -26.98 -4.80 13.57
N ALA A 298 -28.29 -4.65 13.67
CA ALA A 298 -28.88 -3.51 14.35
C ALA A 298 -28.60 -3.57 15.85
N ILE A 299 -27.90 -2.56 16.39
CA ILE A 299 -27.52 -2.49 17.80
C ILE A 299 -28.63 -1.85 18.65
N SER A 300 -29.32 -0.85 18.09
CA SER A 300 -30.35 -0.13 18.79
C SER A 300 -31.59 -0.07 17.93
N LEU A 301 -32.66 -0.59 18.44
CA LEU A 301 -33.96 -0.59 17.80
C LEU A 301 -34.89 0.36 18.57
N PRO A 302 -35.79 1.06 17.88
CA PRO A 302 -36.81 1.88 18.55
C PRO A 302 -37.71 0.98 19.41
N LYS A 303 -37.95 1.41 20.61
CA LYS A 303 -38.90 0.75 21.52
C LYS A 303 -40.26 1.40 21.38
N PHE A 304 -41.23 0.60 21.02
CA PHE A 304 -42.60 1.02 20.96
C PHE A 304 -43.34 0.57 22.21
N GLN A 305 -44.39 1.32 22.61
CA GLN A 305 -45.28 0.88 23.64
C GLN A 305 -46.15 -0.27 23.10
N ASN A 306 -46.43 -1.28 23.91
CA ASN A 306 -47.25 -2.46 23.59
C ASN A 306 -48.24 -2.83 24.72
N GLU A 307 -48.46 -1.91 25.68
CA GLU A 307 -49.33 -2.12 26.84
C GLU A 307 -50.74 -1.59 26.58
N PHE A 308 -50.88 -0.58 25.70
CA PHE A 308 -52.15 0.07 25.42
C PHE A 308 -52.57 -0.20 23.98
N GLY A 309 -53.84 -0.58 23.82
CA GLY A 309 -54.46 -0.77 22.53
C GLY A 309 -54.84 0.54 21.83
N ARG A 310 -55.37 0.43 20.61
CA ARG A 310 -55.90 1.55 19.85
C ARG A 310 -57.38 1.78 20.23
N MET A 311 -57.76 3.01 20.51
CA MET A 311 -59.17 3.35 20.62
C MET A 311 -59.87 3.27 19.27
N GLU A 312 -61.10 2.79 19.22
CA GLU A 312 -61.90 2.74 18.02
C GLU A 312 -62.09 4.15 17.44
N GLY A 313 -61.69 4.34 16.19
CA GLY A 313 -61.76 5.65 15.50
C GLY A 313 -60.61 6.62 15.81
N ALA A 314 -59.65 6.28 16.68
CA ALA A 314 -58.51 7.15 16.97
C ALA A 314 -57.26 6.76 16.15
N GLU A 315 -56.44 7.75 15.81
CA GLU A 315 -55.14 7.52 15.15
C GLU A 315 -54.02 7.20 16.15
N THR A 316 -54.26 7.33 17.44
CA THR A 316 -53.30 7.12 18.53
C THR A 316 -53.46 5.75 19.20
N CYS A 317 -52.40 5.17 19.71
CA CYS A 317 -52.36 3.90 20.43
C CYS A 317 -52.32 4.09 21.96
N TRP A 318 -53.16 5.00 22.49
CA TRP A 318 -53.28 5.28 23.94
C TRP A 318 -54.71 5.01 24.42
N GLY A 319 -55.25 3.86 24.05
CA GLY A 319 -56.54 3.38 24.47
C GLY A 319 -56.50 2.57 25.76
N ASP A 320 -57.46 1.68 25.93
CA ASP A 320 -57.55 0.83 27.10
C ASP A 320 -56.37 -0.16 27.17
N TRP A 321 -56.00 -0.56 28.39
CA TRP A 321 -55.00 -1.57 28.60
C TRP A 321 -55.45 -2.89 27.99
N ALA A 322 -54.69 -3.36 27.00
CA ALA A 322 -55.03 -4.56 26.26
C ALA A 322 -54.02 -5.66 26.57
N SER A 323 -54.51 -6.76 27.10
CA SER A 323 -53.73 -8.01 27.20
C SER A 323 -53.65 -8.73 25.82
N LEU A 324 -53.10 -8.03 24.81
CA LEU A 324 -52.92 -8.60 23.48
C LEU A 324 -51.58 -9.32 23.37
N PRO A 325 -51.48 -10.34 22.52
CA PRO A 325 -50.19 -10.95 22.25
C PRO A 325 -49.24 -9.87 21.74
N VAL A 326 -48.08 -9.77 22.35
CA VAL A 326 -47.04 -8.81 22.00
C VAL A 326 -46.51 -9.18 20.61
N TYR A 327 -46.88 -8.36 19.62
CA TYR A 327 -46.29 -8.43 18.28
C TYR A 327 -45.13 -7.43 18.24
N ASP A 328 -43.92 -7.92 17.94
CA ASP A 328 -42.74 -7.10 17.76
C ASP A 328 -42.40 -6.87 16.28
N PRO A 329 -43.10 -5.89 15.64
CA PRO A 329 -42.88 -5.64 14.20
C PRO A 329 -41.46 -5.12 13.91
N VAL A 330 -40.76 -4.58 14.90
CA VAL A 330 -39.43 -4.05 14.75
C VAL A 330 -38.42 -5.21 14.76
N GLY A 331 -38.56 -6.16 15.71
CA GLY A 331 -37.72 -7.34 15.77
C GLY A 331 -37.88 -8.22 14.51
N ASP A 332 -39.11 -8.36 14.01
CA ASP A 332 -39.38 -9.14 12.80
C ASP A 332 -38.89 -8.46 11.51
N PHE A 333 -38.79 -7.12 11.49
CA PHE A 333 -38.35 -6.36 10.35
C PHE A 333 -36.82 -6.40 10.18
N PHE A 334 -36.04 -6.51 11.26
CA PHE A 334 -34.59 -6.50 11.22
C PHE A 334 -34.03 -7.92 11.26
N GLN A 335 -33.03 -8.13 10.45
CA GLN A 335 -32.26 -9.39 10.38
C GLN A 335 -30.77 -9.09 10.42
N THR A 336 -29.96 -10.12 10.56
CA THR A 336 -28.50 -9.98 10.37
C THR A 336 -28.20 -9.80 8.88
N GLY A 337 -27.61 -8.66 8.55
CA GLY A 337 -27.11 -8.36 7.22
C GLY A 337 -25.79 -9.09 6.97
N ILE A 338 -25.59 -9.58 5.75
CA ILE A 338 -24.33 -10.24 5.33
C ILE A 338 -23.95 -9.72 3.96
N THR A 339 -22.73 -9.18 3.86
CA THR A 339 -22.15 -8.74 2.58
C THR A 339 -20.91 -9.54 2.29
N ALA A 340 -20.86 -10.24 1.17
CA ALA A 340 -19.70 -10.99 0.69
C ALA A 340 -19.20 -10.36 -0.62
N ILE A 341 -17.94 -9.94 -0.64
CA ILE A 341 -17.27 -9.37 -1.80
C ILE A 341 -16.10 -10.28 -2.14
N ASN A 342 -16.14 -10.92 -3.30
CA ASN A 342 -15.10 -11.80 -3.78
C ASN A 342 -14.56 -11.25 -5.08
N SER A 343 -13.23 -11.21 -5.24
CA SER A 343 -12.59 -10.81 -6.48
C SER A 343 -11.44 -11.74 -6.84
N LEU A 344 -11.30 -12.01 -8.13
CA LEU A 344 -10.24 -12.80 -8.72
C LEU A 344 -9.60 -11.97 -9.82
N ILE A 345 -8.30 -11.74 -9.70
CA ILE A 345 -7.52 -10.96 -10.65
C ILE A 345 -6.43 -11.87 -11.23
N PHE A 346 -6.33 -11.88 -12.55
CA PHE A 346 -5.27 -12.55 -13.28
C PHE A 346 -4.49 -11.51 -14.08
N THR A 347 -3.19 -11.45 -13.85
CA THR A 347 -2.28 -10.57 -14.58
C THR A 347 -1.19 -11.40 -15.21
N ALA A 348 -1.01 -11.28 -16.52
CA ALA A 348 0.07 -11.93 -17.22
C ALA A 348 0.56 -11.01 -18.36
N GLY A 349 1.89 -10.95 -18.55
CA GLY A 349 2.43 -10.14 -19.64
C GLY A 349 3.84 -10.54 -20.03
N ASN A 350 4.16 -10.26 -21.29
CA ASN A 350 5.51 -10.24 -21.82
C ASN A 350 5.80 -8.86 -22.43
N SER A 351 6.94 -8.68 -23.09
CA SER A 351 7.31 -7.40 -23.72
C SER A 351 6.36 -6.94 -24.84
N HIS A 352 5.54 -7.83 -25.40
CA HIS A 352 4.67 -7.54 -26.55
C HIS A 352 3.19 -7.55 -26.20
N VAL A 353 2.79 -8.38 -25.24
CA VAL A 353 1.39 -8.57 -24.85
C VAL A 353 1.28 -8.52 -23.35
N GLN A 354 0.37 -7.69 -22.85
CA GLN A 354 0.08 -7.53 -21.43
C GLN A 354 -1.43 -7.72 -21.24
N ASN A 355 -1.80 -8.65 -20.39
CA ASN A 355 -3.19 -8.98 -20.11
C ASN A 355 -3.49 -8.71 -18.64
N TYR A 356 -4.62 -8.08 -18.40
CA TYR A 356 -5.25 -7.93 -17.10
C TYR A 356 -6.69 -8.42 -17.22
N PHE A 357 -7.06 -9.35 -16.36
CA PHE A 357 -8.41 -9.85 -16.26
C PHE A 357 -8.84 -9.79 -14.80
N SER A 358 -10.00 -9.22 -14.53
CA SER A 358 -10.60 -9.23 -13.21
C SER A 358 -12.04 -9.70 -13.27
N TYR A 359 -12.43 -10.46 -12.25
CA TYR A 359 -13.79 -10.87 -11.99
C TYR A 359 -14.13 -10.55 -10.55
N ALA A 360 -15.22 -9.84 -10.32
CA ALA A 360 -15.72 -9.56 -8.98
C ALA A 360 -17.19 -9.95 -8.86
N ASN A 361 -17.51 -10.55 -7.73
CA ASN A 361 -18.89 -10.88 -7.34
C ASN A 361 -19.15 -10.29 -5.97
N THR A 362 -20.24 -9.54 -5.87
CA THR A 362 -20.73 -8.99 -4.61
C THR A 362 -22.13 -9.48 -4.35
N THR A 363 -22.31 -10.17 -3.25
CA THR A 363 -23.62 -10.62 -2.78
C THR A 363 -23.88 -9.97 -1.43
N ALA A 364 -24.99 -9.29 -1.30
CA ALA A 364 -25.33 -8.62 -0.07
C ALA A 364 -26.79 -8.87 0.32
N ARG A 365 -27.00 -9.17 1.58
CA ARG A 365 -28.30 -9.23 2.25
C ARG A 365 -28.32 -8.12 3.30
N GLY A 366 -29.28 -7.21 3.16
CA GLY A 366 -29.43 -6.07 4.08
C GLY A 366 -29.94 -6.47 5.47
N ILE A 367 -29.83 -5.54 6.38
CA ILE A 367 -30.39 -5.68 7.74
C ILE A 367 -31.93 -5.64 7.75
N ALA A 368 -32.56 -5.06 6.73
CA ALA A 368 -34.00 -5.10 6.57
C ALA A 368 -34.43 -6.38 5.84
N VAL A 369 -35.52 -7.01 6.26
CA VAL A 369 -36.07 -8.22 5.62
C VAL A 369 -36.40 -7.94 4.15
N SER A 370 -36.14 -8.93 3.28
CA SER A 370 -36.40 -8.87 1.82
C SER A 370 -35.50 -7.92 1.03
N TYR A 371 -34.42 -7.38 1.60
CA TYR A 371 -33.49 -6.54 0.88
C TYR A 371 -32.23 -7.32 0.50
N THR A 372 -32.13 -7.71 -0.79
CA THR A 372 -31.00 -8.48 -1.33
C THR A 372 -30.43 -7.79 -2.57
N HIS A 373 -29.13 -7.79 -2.74
CA HIS A 373 -28.45 -7.23 -3.91
C HIS A 373 -27.35 -8.19 -4.39
N LEU A 374 -27.32 -8.44 -5.71
CA LEU A 374 -26.29 -9.22 -6.37
C LEU A 374 -25.65 -8.37 -7.45
N ARG A 375 -24.33 -8.34 -7.47
CA ARG A 375 -23.52 -7.69 -8.49
C ARG A 375 -22.41 -8.61 -8.96
N ALA A 376 -22.24 -8.75 -10.26
CA ALA A 376 -21.09 -9.38 -10.89
C ALA A 376 -20.48 -8.38 -11.89
N HIS A 377 -19.17 -8.31 -11.92
CA HIS A 377 -18.42 -7.44 -12.82
C HIS A 377 -17.23 -8.18 -13.43
N GLU A 378 -17.10 -8.07 -14.74
CA GLU A 378 -16.01 -8.65 -15.52
C GLU A 378 -15.37 -7.52 -16.35
N THR A 379 -14.06 -7.35 -16.25
CA THR A 379 -13.30 -6.41 -17.09
C THR A 379 -12.20 -7.16 -17.83
N PRO A 380 -12.42 -7.55 -19.08
CA PRO A 380 -11.35 -7.98 -19.96
C PRO A 380 -10.69 -6.75 -20.61
N GLU A 381 -9.45 -6.45 -20.26
CA GLU A 381 -8.64 -5.49 -21.00
C GLU A 381 -7.60 -6.24 -21.83
N HIS A 382 -7.66 -6.06 -23.12
CA HIS A 382 -6.68 -6.52 -24.09
C HIS A 382 -5.96 -5.31 -24.66
N LEU A 383 -4.67 -5.23 -24.41
CA LEU A 383 -3.76 -4.29 -25.06
C LEU A 383 -2.70 -5.03 -25.85
#